data_5a1eadb77622cc9f46cc8e6bde2f84e0
#
_entry.id   5a1eadb77622cc9f46cc8e6bde2f84e0
#
_cell.length_a   1.000
_cell.length_b   1.000
_cell.length_c   1.000
_cell.angle_alpha   90.00
_cell.angle_beta   90.00
_cell.angle_gamma   90.00
#
_symmetry.space_group_name_H-M   'P 1'
#
loop_
_entity.id
_entity.type
_entity.pdbx_description
1 polymer ?
#
loop_
_entity_poly.entity_id
_entity_poly.type
_entity_poly.pdbx_seq_one_letter_code
_entity_poly.pdbx_strand_id
1 'polypeptide(L)'
;MPLDKDSNPNSYMYSHQHIIYTALCVVHSPQTFGIDPVPISWGHPDPLVRGPIICTVRHFNQRNAIGAHSGSYCIYTGLAVAAGKLNPSYVPNLKLTSPVLNIGPYPSWYDPKKIASIDPFGHLTTEAYSAYLDKGFDIRPTIAVTKAHIDLPECREAVRTGRLKPDGKILMPSGQSVCHKAAIEPVWYLPEIARRFGCTETHLRQSIFRMTNGMYPELITRPDIKIFLPPIGGMTIYIWGDPDTIPDEDIELTCRVHDECNGSDVFGSDICTCRPYLTHAIEEAIKTAQRGGAGLVIYYRKEGRSLGEVTKYLVYNTRKRQEGGDSAENYFNCTEQVAGVQDTRFQALMPDPLHFLGVTKIHNFISMSDMKYNAIVNTGIKIVKRVEIPKELVPEDAQVEITAKVFHGYNAGKAYQGIDEEELKKCKGRDYKYEGGDGISDKDEGSVPKQSDSNVVEEHA
;
A
#
# COMPACT_ATOMS: atom_id res chain seq x y z
N MET A 1 51.38 3.87 -24.51
CA MET A 1 50.59 2.64 -24.69
C MET A 1 49.15 3.03 -24.97
N PRO A 2 48.56 2.67 -26.11
CA PRO A 2 47.18 3.02 -26.39
C PRO A 2 46.24 2.18 -25.56
N LEU A 3 45.24 2.80 -24.97
CA LEU A 3 44.15 2.16 -24.26
C LEU A 3 43.31 1.34 -25.24
N ASP A 4 43.17 0.07 -24.93
CA ASP A 4 42.33 -0.89 -25.63
C ASP A 4 40.87 -0.46 -25.54
N LYS A 5 40.23 -0.19 -26.68
CA LYS A 5 38.87 0.35 -26.76
C LYS A 5 37.76 -0.70 -26.71
N ASP A 6 38.08 -1.99 -26.49
CA ASP A 6 37.14 -3.11 -26.52
C ASP A 6 36.84 -3.76 -25.17
N SER A 7 37.23 -3.14 -24.05
CA SER A 7 36.81 -3.65 -22.74
C SER A 7 35.36 -3.25 -22.43
N ASN A 8 34.45 -4.20 -22.60
CA ASN A 8 33.06 -4.10 -22.21
C ASN A 8 32.95 -3.81 -20.67
N PRO A 9 32.44 -2.63 -20.24
CA PRO A 9 32.37 -2.28 -18.83
C PRO A 9 31.55 -3.25 -17.99
N ASN A 10 30.71 -4.08 -18.62
CA ASN A 10 29.96 -5.13 -17.94
C ASN A 10 30.80 -6.37 -17.58
N SER A 11 31.97 -6.57 -18.16
CA SER A 11 32.82 -7.75 -17.83
C SER A 11 33.41 -7.66 -16.44
N TYR A 12 33.73 -6.46 -15.94
CA TYR A 12 34.26 -6.25 -14.59
C TYR A 12 33.22 -6.50 -13.48
N MET A 13 31.95 -6.17 -13.73
CA MET A 13 30.87 -6.45 -12.75
C MET A 13 30.59 -7.96 -12.64
N TYR A 14 30.69 -8.71 -13.74
CA TYR A 14 30.49 -10.17 -13.70
C TYR A 14 31.58 -10.92 -12.94
N SER A 15 32.86 -10.47 -13.04
CA SER A 15 33.96 -11.12 -12.32
C SER A 15 33.88 -10.91 -10.80
N HIS A 16 33.48 -9.73 -10.35
CA HIS A 16 33.30 -9.45 -8.91
C HIS A 16 32.06 -10.18 -8.32
N GLN A 17 30.98 -10.28 -9.09
CA GLN A 17 29.81 -11.08 -8.68
C GLN A 17 30.16 -12.58 -8.60
N HIS A 18 30.98 -13.09 -9.50
CA HIS A 18 31.41 -14.50 -9.47
C HIS A 18 32.28 -14.83 -8.25
N ILE A 19 33.16 -13.93 -7.87
CA ILE A 19 34.01 -14.08 -6.68
C ILE A 19 33.17 -14.04 -5.40
N ILE A 20 32.18 -13.13 -5.33
CA ILE A 20 31.26 -13.07 -4.19
C ILE A 20 30.42 -14.35 -4.11
N TYR A 21 29.87 -14.85 -5.22
CA TYR A 21 29.12 -16.10 -5.24
C TYR A 21 29.97 -17.32 -4.85
N THR A 22 31.20 -17.39 -5.27
CA THR A 22 32.07 -18.54 -4.97
C THR A 22 32.58 -18.52 -3.51
N ALA A 23 32.83 -17.34 -2.94
CA ALA A 23 33.24 -17.20 -1.55
C ALA A 23 32.08 -17.43 -0.56
N LEU A 24 30.84 -17.18 -0.96
CA LEU A 24 29.64 -17.32 -0.13
C LEU A 24 29.02 -18.73 -0.17
N CYS A 25 29.47 -19.60 -1.09
CA CYS A 25 29.00 -20.98 -1.16
C CYS A 25 29.66 -21.93 -0.12
N VAL A 26 30.56 -21.44 0.70
CA VAL A 26 31.03 -22.19 1.88
C VAL A 26 29.96 -22.03 2.97
N VAL A 27 28.97 -22.92 2.94
CA VAL A 27 27.91 -22.99 3.95
C VAL A 27 28.49 -23.37 5.29
N HIS A 28 28.99 -22.39 6.02
CA HIS A 28 29.26 -22.56 7.44
C HIS A 28 27.88 -22.40 8.15
N SER A 29 27.63 -23.33 9.08
CA SER A 29 26.42 -23.19 9.95
C SER A 29 26.49 -21.84 10.66
N PRO A 30 25.36 -21.13 10.82
CA PRO A 30 25.29 -19.86 11.55
C PRO A 30 25.96 -19.92 12.91
N GLN A 31 25.89 -21.05 13.61
CA GLN A 31 26.53 -21.33 14.90
C GLN A 31 28.06 -21.26 14.86
N THR A 32 28.68 -21.52 13.71
CA THR A 32 30.13 -21.42 13.55
C THR A 32 30.67 -20.01 13.78
N PHE A 33 29.81 -18.99 13.62
CA PHE A 33 30.17 -17.57 13.81
C PHE A 33 29.55 -16.95 15.07
N GLY A 34 29.06 -17.74 16.02
CA GLY A 34 28.41 -17.25 17.22
C GLY A 34 27.05 -16.59 16.94
N ILE A 35 26.43 -16.94 15.80
CA ILE A 35 25.09 -16.45 15.41
C ILE A 35 24.09 -17.50 15.87
N ASP A 36 23.16 -17.09 16.72
CA ASP A 36 22.09 -17.93 17.28
C ASP A 36 20.76 -17.16 17.15
N PRO A 37 20.14 -17.16 15.94
CA PRO A 37 18.90 -16.43 15.72
C PRO A 37 17.77 -17.02 16.55
N VAL A 38 16.94 -16.15 17.13
CA VAL A 38 15.73 -16.60 17.82
C VAL A 38 14.84 -17.34 16.83
N PRO A 39 14.41 -18.59 17.16
CA PRO A 39 13.60 -19.38 16.25
C PRO A 39 12.28 -18.70 15.90
N ILE A 40 11.85 -18.85 14.65
CA ILE A 40 10.53 -18.44 14.15
C ILE A 40 9.80 -19.67 13.61
N SER A 41 8.64 -19.96 14.21
CA SER A 41 7.69 -20.99 13.75
C SER A 41 6.47 -20.32 13.16
N TRP A 42 6.60 -19.80 11.94
CA TRP A 42 5.53 -19.04 11.27
C TRP A 42 4.24 -19.85 11.16
N GLY A 43 3.12 -19.28 11.65
CA GLY A 43 1.83 -19.96 11.72
C GLY A 43 1.59 -20.76 13.00
N HIS A 44 2.51 -20.78 13.96
CA HIS A 44 2.25 -21.44 15.24
C HIS A 44 1.26 -20.62 16.09
N PRO A 45 0.23 -21.27 16.73
CA PRO A 45 -0.79 -20.57 17.49
C PRO A 45 -0.29 -19.96 18.82
N ASP A 46 0.69 -20.57 19.46
CA ASP A 46 1.35 -20.01 20.65
C ASP A 46 2.39 -18.96 20.22
N PRO A 47 2.23 -17.69 20.59
CA PRO A 47 3.17 -16.64 20.22
C PRO A 47 4.58 -16.87 20.77
N LEU A 48 4.74 -17.52 21.92
CA LEU A 48 6.05 -17.81 22.48
C LEU A 48 6.82 -18.86 21.67
N VAL A 49 6.11 -19.83 21.10
CA VAL A 49 6.68 -20.82 20.16
C VAL A 49 6.86 -20.21 18.77
N ARG A 50 5.91 -19.37 18.35
CA ARG A 50 6.05 -18.65 17.08
C ARG A 50 7.30 -17.78 17.07
N GLY A 51 7.65 -17.17 18.20
CA GLY A 51 8.81 -16.32 18.39
C GLY A 51 8.60 -14.87 17.90
N PRO A 52 9.25 -13.89 18.57
CA PRO A 52 9.21 -12.49 18.16
C PRO A 52 10.06 -12.23 16.92
N ILE A 53 9.77 -11.16 16.17
CA ILE A 53 10.61 -10.68 15.08
C ILE A 53 11.70 -9.79 15.66
N ILE A 54 12.95 -10.16 15.45
CA ILE A 54 14.13 -9.43 15.91
C ILE A 54 14.92 -8.96 14.69
N CYS A 55 14.83 -7.67 14.40
CA CYS A 55 15.40 -7.03 13.21
C CYS A 55 16.26 -5.81 13.57
N THR A 56 16.80 -5.74 14.79
CA THR A 56 17.59 -4.61 15.25
C THR A 56 19.08 -4.91 15.21
N VAL A 57 19.91 -3.88 15.10
CA VAL A 57 21.38 -4.02 15.17
C VAL A 57 21.87 -4.38 16.58
N ARG A 58 21.05 -4.12 17.61
CA ARG A 58 21.40 -4.35 19.01
C ARG A 58 21.57 -5.82 19.36
N HIS A 59 20.80 -6.70 18.72
CA HIS A 59 20.82 -8.15 18.93
C HIS A 59 21.23 -8.88 17.64
N PHE A 60 22.33 -8.44 17.04
CA PHE A 60 22.77 -8.95 15.75
C PHE A 60 22.90 -10.48 15.71
N ASN A 61 23.43 -11.11 16.78
CA ASN A 61 23.58 -12.55 16.85
C ASN A 61 22.26 -13.32 16.93
N GLN A 62 21.21 -12.67 17.42
CA GLN A 62 19.88 -13.25 17.64
C GLN A 62 18.86 -12.80 16.60
N ARG A 63 19.29 -11.98 15.66
CA ARG A 63 18.48 -11.45 14.59
C ARG A 63 17.94 -12.57 13.71
N ASN A 64 16.60 -12.58 13.52
CA ASN A 64 15.88 -13.62 12.78
C ASN A 64 15.09 -13.07 11.58
N ALA A 65 15.28 -11.79 11.25
CA ALA A 65 14.66 -11.14 10.10
C ALA A 65 15.67 -10.30 9.34
N ILE A 66 15.53 -10.28 8.01
CA ILE A 66 16.31 -9.44 7.09
C ILE A 66 15.59 -8.09 6.94
N GLY A 67 16.34 -7.02 6.72
CA GLY A 67 15.81 -5.67 6.58
C GLY A 67 15.80 -4.88 7.88
N ALA A 68 14.89 -3.92 8.03
CA ALA A 68 14.80 -3.06 9.20
C ALA A 68 13.35 -2.69 9.49
N HIS A 69 13.04 -2.45 10.78
CA HIS A 69 11.75 -1.86 11.17
C HIS A 69 11.56 -0.48 10.53
N SER A 70 10.31 -0.06 10.40
CA SER A 70 9.88 1.23 9.84
C SER A 70 10.09 1.37 8.32
N GLY A 71 10.34 0.26 7.61
CA GLY A 71 10.50 0.27 6.16
C GLY A 71 11.59 1.27 5.71
N SER A 72 11.31 2.11 4.73
CA SER A 72 12.25 3.14 4.25
C SER A 72 12.56 4.23 5.28
N TYR A 73 11.73 4.43 6.31
CA TYR A 73 11.96 5.43 7.37
C TYR A 73 13.16 5.10 8.27
N CYS A 74 13.68 3.86 8.24
CA CYS A 74 14.92 3.51 8.93
C CYS A 74 16.11 4.38 8.50
N ILE A 75 16.10 4.92 7.28
CA ILE A 75 17.11 5.86 6.77
C ILE A 75 17.08 7.17 7.56
N TYR A 76 15.89 7.71 7.87
CA TYR A 76 15.77 8.91 8.71
C TYR A 76 16.26 8.66 10.13
N THR A 77 16.02 7.46 10.67
CA THR A 77 16.61 7.04 11.96
C THR A 77 18.13 7.06 11.88
N GLY A 78 18.72 6.52 10.81
CA GLY A 78 20.16 6.57 10.55
C GLY A 78 20.71 8.01 10.48
N LEU A 79 20.00 8.91 9.79
CA LEU A 79 20.36 10.35 9.75
C LEU A 79 20.31 11.00 11.13
N ALA A 80 19.29 10.68 11.95
CA ALA A 80 19.18 11.21 13.31
C ALA A 80 20.33 10.73 14.20
N VAL A 81 20.77 9.48 14.07
CA VAL A 81 21.95 8.96 14.77
C VAL A 81 23.22 9.66 14.29
N ALA A 82 23.42 9.78 12.99
CA ALA A 82 24.59 10.45 12.41
C ALA A 82 24.69 11.93 12.82
N ALA A 83 23.53 12.61 12.95
CA ALA A 83 23.44 14.01 13.42
C ALA A 83 23.54 14.15 14.96
N GLY A 84 23.75 13.07 15.71
CA GLY A 84 23.83 13.10 17.18
C GLY A 84 22.50 13.44 17.88
N LYS A 85 21.36 13.31 17.17
CA LYS A 85 20.02 13.59 17.70
C LYS A 85 19.35 12.38 18.33
N LEU A 86 19.79 11.18 17.96
CA LEU A 86 19.31 9.91 18.50
C LEU A 86 20.48 9.08 18.98
N ASN A 87 20.40 8.61 20.22
CA ASN A 87 21.37 7.64 20.74
C ASN A 87 21.14 6.28 20.05
N PRO A 88 22.15 5.69 19.40
CA PRO A 88 22.00 4.39 18.74
C PRO A 88 21.65 3.24 19.70
N SER A 89 21.93 3.43 21.01
CA SER A 89 21.57 2.45 22.07
C SER A 89 20.19 2.73 22.68
N TYR A 90 19.43 3.69 22.19
CA TYR A 90 18.10 3.99 22.72
C TYR A 90 17.16 2.79 22.57
N VAL A 91 16.47 2.46 23.64
CA VAL A 91 15.42 1.42 23.66
C VAL A 91 14.06 2.10 23.72
N PRO A 92 13.15 1.80 22.79
CA PRO A 92 11.80 2.35 22.82
C PRO A 92 11.07 2.01 24.12
N ASN A 93 10.40 3.00 24.72
CA ASN A 93 9.52 2.79 25.84
C ASN A 93 8.11 2.46 25.32
N LEU A 94 7.73 1.20 25.43
CA LEU A 94 6.45 0.69 24.90
C LEU A 94 5.34 0.60 25.97
N LYS A 95 5.57 1.09 27.20
CA LYS A 95 4.62 0.91 28.33
C LYS A 95 3.22 1.48 28.10
N LEU A 96 3.09 2.55 27.29
CA LEU A 96 1.82 3.23 27.01
C LEU A 96 1.42 3.13 25.53
N THR A 97 1.92 2.13 24.83
CA THR A 97 1.70 1.96 23.38
C THR A 97 0.74 0.81 23.05
N SER A 98 0.14 0.21 24.06
CA SER A 98 -0.85 -0.86 23.89
C SER A 98 -1.93 -0.45 22.90
N PRO A 99 -2.42 -1.36 22.05
CA PRO A 99 -3.46 -1.06 21.08
C PRO A 99 -4.77 -0.66 21.79
N VAL A 100 -5.53 0.26 21.20
CA VAL A 100 -6.87 0.66 21.69
C VAL A 100 -7.93 -0.41 21.44
N LEU A 101 -7.58 -1.43 20.66
CA LEU A 101 -8.40 -2.56 20.27
C LEU A 101 -7.50 -3.78 20.06
N ASN A 102 -7.82 -4.88 20.71
CA ASN A 102 -7.20 -6.17 20.44
C ASN A 102 -7.91 -6.84 19.27
N ILE A 103 -7.15 -7.18 18.24
CA ILE A 103 -7.64 -7.90 17.07
C ILE A 103 -7.18 -9.35 17.20
N GLY A 104 -8.13 -10.30 17.02
CA GLY A 104 -7.85 -11.72 17.07
C GLY A 104 -7.53 -12.27 18.46
N PRO A 105 -6.86 -13.43 18.53
CA PRO A 105 -6.38 -14.22 17.40
C PRO A 105 -7.47 -14.96 16.63
N TYR A 106 -7.26 -15.17 15.34
CA TYR A 106 -8.17 -15.91 14.45
C TYR A 106 -7.47 -17.14 13.85
N PRO A 107 -8.22 -18.21 13.47
CA PRO A 107 -7.63 -19.41 12.87
C PRO A 107 -6.78 -19.14 11.62
N SER A 108 -7.09 -18.07 10.87
CA SER A 108 -6.31 -17.62 9.71
C SER A 108 -4.89 -17.21 10.04
N TRP A 109 -4.60 -16.81 11.28
CA TRP A 109 -3.24 -16.41 11.70
C TRP A 109 -2.26 -17.58 11.73
N TYR A 110 -2.82 -18.79 11.87
CA TYR A 110 -2.05 -20.02 12.01
C TYR A 110 -1.85 -20.76 10.69
N ASP A 111 -2.30 -20.19 9.58
CA ASP A 111 -2.12 -20.73 8.24
C ASP A 111 -1.23 -19.80 7.40
N PRO A 112 0.04 -20.18 7.16
CA PRO A 112 0.94 -19.40 6.31
C PRO A 112 0.39 -19.10 4.90
N LYS A 113 -0.50 -19.97 4.38
CA LYS A 113 -1.14 -19.74 3.09
C LYS A 113 -2.11 -18.57 3.10
N LYS A 114 -2.61 -18.18 4.28
CA LYS A 114 -3.53 -17.05 4.46
C LYS A 114 -2.81 -15.76 4.83
N ILE A 115 -1.78 -15.84 5.69
CA ILE A 115 -1.00 -14.67 6.11
C ILE A 115 0.49 -14.96 5.95
N ALA A 116 1.12 -14.24 5.03
CA ALA A 116 2.55 -14.34 4.75
C ALA A 116 3.23 -12.98 4.52
N SER A 117 2.47 -11.89 4.45
CA SER A 117 3.00 -10.56 4.13
C SER A 117 2.89 -9.54 5.26
N ILE A 118 2.34 -9.95 6.39
CA ILE A 118 2.23 -9.15 7.63
C ILE A 118 2.46 -10.07 8.85
N ASP A 119 2.85 -9.49 10.00
CA ASP A 119 2.91 -10.22 11.27
C ASP A 119 1.59 -10.08 12.04
N PRO A 120 0.76 -11.11 12.15
CA PRO A 120 -0.52 -10.99 12.84
C PRO A 120 -0.38 -10.69 14.35
N PHE A 121 0.74 -11.05 14.99
CA PHE A 121 1.03 -10.70 16.38
C PHE A 121 1.64 -9.30 16.56
N GLY A 122 1.84 -8.56 15.47
CA GLY A 122 2.60 -7.30 15.48
C GLY A 122 2.05 -6.20 16.39
N HIS A 123 0.76 -6.18 16.72
CA HIS A 123 0.14 -5.22 17.65
C HIS A 123 0.14 -5.72 19.10
N LEU A 124 0.37 -7.01 19.31
CA LEU A 124 0.37 -7.65 20.64
C LEU A 124 1.79 -7.78 21.22
N THR A 125 2.79 -7.09 20.65
CA THR A 125 4.21 -7.23 20.99
C THR A 125 4.47 -7.11 22.49
N THR A 126 3.85 -6.15 23.17
CA THR A 126 4.07 -5.91 24.61
C THR A 126 3.46 -6.98 25.49
N GLU A 127 2.40 -7.64 25.05
CA GLU A 127 1.71 -8.71 25.77
C GLU A 127 2.29 -10.08 25.40
N ALA A 128 2.27 -10.42 24.13
CA ALA A 128 2.67 -11.72 23.63
C ALA A 128 4.16 -12.05 23.86
N TYR A 129 5.03 -11.02 23.88
CA TYR A 129 6.48 -11.16 23.98
C TYR A 129 7.07 -10.52 25.25
N SER A 130 6.26 -10.27 26.29
CA SER A 130 6.72 -9.67 27.56
C SER A 130 7.95 -10.38 28.11
N ALA A 131 7.97 -11.73 28.11
CA ALA A 131 9.11 -12.53 28.59
C ALA A 131 10.42 -12.29 27.82
N TYR A 132 10.36 -11.89 26.56
CA TYR A 132 11.54 -11.50 25.79
C TYR A 132 11.93 -10.04 26.08
N LEU A 133 10.96 -9.14 26.22
CA LEU A 133 11.20 -7.74 26.60
C LEU A 133 11.87 -7.64 27.97
N ASP A 134 11.42 -8.45 28.94
CA ASP A 134 12.01 -8.53 30.29
C ASP A 134 13.47 -9.02 30.28
N LYS A 135 13.84 -9.84 29.31
CA LYS A 135 15.22 -10.27 29.04
C LYS A 135 16.03 -9.22 28.28
N GLY A 136 15.46 -8.06 27.96
CA GLY A 136 16.13 -6.95 27.30
C GLY A 136 16.21 -7.05 25.78
N PHE A 137 15.42 -7.92 25.15
CA PHE A 137 15.34 -7.97 23.68
C PHE A 137 14.68 -6.71 23.14
N ASP A 138 15.21 -6.14 22.07
CA ASP A 138 14.64 -5.02 21.35
C ASP A 138 13.66 -5.56 20.30
N ILE A 139 12.42 -5.74 20.72
CA ILE A 139 11.30 -6.19 19.89
C ILE A 139 10.38 -4.99 19.66
N ARG A 140 10.05 -4.72 18.41
CA ARG A 140 9.22 -3.57 18.03
C ARG A 140 7.93 -4.01 17.40
N PRO A 141 6.79 -3.34 17.71
CA PRO A 141 5.54 -3.57 17.03
C PRO A 141 5.65 -3.31 15.53
N THR A 142 5.09 -4.19 14.72
CA THR A 142 4.93 -4.01 13.27
C THR A 142 3.51 -3.59 12.91
N ILE A 143 2.61 -3.58 13.88
CA ILE A 143 1.22 -3.10 13.76
C ILE A 143 0.94 -2.19 14.95
N ALA A 144 0.31 -1.05 14.69
CA ALA A 144 -0.19 -0.14 15.71
C ALA A 144 -1.66 0.15 15.46
N VAL A 145 -2.50 0.02 16.51
CA VAL A 145 -3.95 0.23 16.42
C VAL A 145 -4.36 1.42 17.29
N THR A 146 -5.05 2.40 16.68
CA THR A 146 -5.53 3.60 17.36
C THR A 146 -6.95 3.98 16.91
N LYS A 147 -7.58 4.92 17.60
CA LYS A 147 -8.88 5.51 17.26
C LYS A 147 -8.69 6.86 16.58
N ALA A 148 -9.55 7.19 15.63
CA ALA A 148 -9.47 8.42 14.87
C ALA A 148 -10.84 9.02 14.53
N HIS A 149 -10.82 10.33 14.26
CA HIS A 149 -11.90 11.04 13.58
C HIS A 149 -11.42 11.38 12.17
N ILE A 150 -12.24 11.06 11.19
CA ILE A 150 -11.99 11.37 9.78
C ILE A 150 -12.93 12.50 9.37
N ASP A 151 -12.36 13.52 8.75
CA ASP A 151 -13.09 14.69 8.26
C ASP A 151 -12.82 14.86 6.77
N LEU A 152 -13.84 14.60 5.96
CA LEU A 152 -13.79 14.67 4.50
C LEU A 152 -14.84 15.64 3.99
N PRO A 153 -14.51 16.51 3.02
CA PRO A 153 -15.50 17.39 2.36
C PRO A 153 -16.68 16.62 1.80
N GLU A 154 -16.45 15.44 1.20
CA GLU A 154 -17.49 14.59 0.63
C GLU A 154 -18.46 14.06 1.68
N CYS A 155 -17.98 13.70 2.88
CA CYS A 155 -18.86 13.30 3.98
C CYS A 155 -19.71 14.46 4.50
N ARG A 156 -19.13 15.67 4.59
CA ARG A 156 -19.90 16.88 4.95
C ARG A 156 -20.98 17.18 3.91
N GLU A 157 -20.63 17.08 2.63
CA GLU A 157 -21.58 17.24 1.53
C GLU A 157 -22.65 16.14 1.55
N ALA A 158 -22.28 14.90 1.83
CA ALA A 158 -23.24 13.82 1.96
C ALA A 158 -24.22 14.02 3.13
N VAL A 159 -23.78 14.63 4.23
CA VAL A 159 -24.67 15.04 5.33
C VAL A 159 -25.57 16.19 4.89
N ARG A 160 -25.01 17.22 4.24
CA ARG A 160 -25.77 18.38 3.74
C ARG A 160 -26.86 18.00 2.76
N THR A 161 -26.61 17.04 1.88
CA THR A 161 -27.55 16.56 0.85
C THR A 161 -28.45 15.43 1.36
N GLY A 162 -28.25 14.94 2.57
CA GLY A 162 -29.06 13.86 3.15
C GLY A 162 -28.70 12.46 2.67
N ARG A 163 -27.60 12.28 1.91
CA ARG A 163 -27.08 10.95 1.54
C ARG A 163 -26.56 10.19 2.76
N LEU A 164 -25.98 10.91 3.72
CA LEU A 164 -25.61 10.41 5.04
C LEU A 164 -26.44 11.11 6.13
N LYS A 165 -26.87 10.35 7.13
CA LYS A 165 -27.60 10.88 8.28
C LYS A 165 -26.75 10.72 9.53
N PRO A 166 -26.40 11.83 10.24
CA PRO A 166 -25.67 11.73 11.49
C PRO A 166 -26.41 10.94 12.54
N ASP A 167 -25.72 10.06 13.25
CA ASP A 167 -26.24 9.27 14.38
C ASP A 167 -25.59 9.66 15.72
N GLY A 168 -24.62 10.58 15.69
CA GLY A 168 -23.86 11.02 16.86
C GLY A 168 -22.91 9.96 17.43
N LYS A 169 -22.76 8.82 16.76
CA LYS A 169 -21.91 7.70 17.21
C LYS A 169 -20.84 7.35 16.16
N ILE A 170 -21.26 6.98 14.97
CA ILE A 170 -20.37 6.68 13.85
C ILE A 170 -20.10 7.94 13.02
N LEU A 171 -21.15 8.74 12.82
CA LEU A 171 -21.11 9.97 12.04
C LEU A 171 -21.65 11.13 12.88
N MET A 172 -20.82 12.16 13.06
CA MET A 172 -21.17 13.36 13.81
C MET A 172 -21.98 14.34 12.92
N PRO A 173 -22.78 15.25 13.54
CA PRO A 173 -23.50 16.29 12.81
C PRO A 173 -22.58 17.18 11.95
N SER A 174 -21.32 17.30 12.31
CA SER A 174 -20.29 18.03 11.54
C SER A 174 -19.88 17.35 10.23
N GLY A 175 -20.26 16.07 10.02
CA GLY A 175 -19.78 15.24 8.93
C GLY A 175 -18.50 14.47 9.26
N GLN A 176 -17.93 14.64 10.46
CA GLN A 176 -16.81 13.83 10.93
C GLN A 176 -17.28 12.41 11.24
N SER A 177 -16.51 11.40 10.85
CA SER A 177 -16.77 10.00 11.22
C SER A 177 -15.72 9.46 12.17
N VAL A 178 -16.16 8.55 13.06
CA VAL A 178 -15.30 7.88 14.06
C VAL A 178 -14.94 6.50 13.55
N CYS A 179 -13.65 6.17 13.59
CA CYS A 179 -13.16 4.87 13.17
C CYS A 179 -11.96 4.40 14.00
N HIS A 180 -11.65 3.10 13.94
CA HIS A 180 -10.36 2.58 14.36
C HIS A 180 -9.41 2.56 13.16
N LYS A 181 -8.11 2.72 13.41
CA LYS A 181 -7.05 2.62 12.39
C LYS A 181 -5.99 1.63 12.84
N ALA A 182 -5.61 0.71 11.95
CA ALA A 182 -4.46 -0.15 12.14
C ALA A 182 -3.41 0.17 11.07
N ALA A 183 -2.27 0.74 11.47
CA ALA A 183 -1.11 0.90 10.60
C ALA A 183 -0.27 -0.38 10.66
N ILE A 184 0.09 -0.92 9.49
CA ILE A 184 0.73 -2.23 9.35
C ILE A 184 1.99 -2.07 8.49
N GLU A 185 3.13 -2.52 9.02
CA GLU A 185 4.38 -2.66 8.27
C GLU A 185 4.44 -4.03 7.59
N PRO A 186 5.01 -4.14 6.38
CA PRO A 186 5.17 -5.42 5.71
C PRO A 186 6.18 -6.30 6.45
N VAL A 187 5.78 -7.56 6.66
CA VAL A 187 6.63 -8.62 7.20
C VAL A 187 6.42 -9.86 6.35
N TRP A 188 7.38 -10.19 5.52
CA TRP A 188 7.25 -11.25 4.53
C TRP A 188 7.85 -12.56 5.01
N TYR A 189 7.05 -13.62 5.02
CA TYR A 189 7.52 -14.99 5.16
C TYR A 189 7.90 -15.51 3.78
N LEU A 190 9.19 -15.44 3.46
CA LEU A 190 9.74 -15.66 2.12
C LEU A 190 9.35 -16.99 1.46
N PRO A 191 9.29 -18.15 2.17
CA PRO A 191 8.87 -19.40 1.55
C PRO A 191 7.47 -19.33 0.94
N GLU A 192 6.51 -18.76 1.66
CA GLU A 192 5.14 -18.65 1.18
C GLU A 192 4.98 -17.54 0.12
N ILE A 193 5.71 -16.43 0.26
CA ILE A 193 5.75 -15.40 -0.77
C ILE A 193 6.22 -16.02 -2.10
N ALA A 194 7.32 -16.78 -2.10
CA ALA A 194 7.81 -17.45 -3.30
C ALA A 194 6.77 -18.40 -3.90
N ARG A 195 6.10 -19.20 -3.05
CA ARG A 195 5.05 -20.11 -3.49
C ARG A 195 3.89 -19.38 -4.17
N ARG A 196 3.43 -18.24 -3.61
CA ARG A 196 2.34 -17.44 -4.19
C ARG A 196 2.70 -16.84 -5.54
N PHE A 197 3.98 -16.59 -5.79
CA PHE A 197 4.49 -16.09 -7.08
C PHE A 197 4.94 -17.20 -8.04
N GLY A 198 4.73 -18.47 -7.68
CA GLY A 198 5.08 -19.61 -8.53
C GLY A 198 6.59 -19.74 -8.80
N CYS A 199 7.43 -19.25 -7.88
CA CYS A 199 8.88 -19.33 -8.02
C CYS A 199 9.53 -20.00 -6.80
N THR A 200 10.82 -20.39 -6.92
CA THR A 200 11.58 -20.89 -5.79
C THR A 200 11.98 -19.76 -4.85
N GLU A 201 12.12 -20.05 -3.55
CA GLU A 201 12.62 -19.07 -2.56
C GLU A 201 14.00 -18.52 -2.96
N THR A 202 14.87 -19.36 -3.50
CA THR A 202 16.19 -18.94 -4.00
C THR A 202 16.07 -17.93 -5.14
N HIS A 203 15.19 -18.17 -6.10
CA HIS A 203 14.98 -17.26 -7.21
C HIS A 203 14.41 -15.91 -6.74
N LEU A 204 13.42 -15.94 -5.84
CA LEU A 204 12.86 -14.73 -5.23
C LEU A 204 13.95 -13.89 -4.54
N ARG A 205 14.75 -14.53 -3.69
CA ARG A 205 15.86 -13.87 -2.94
C ARG A 205 16.89 -13.24 -3.89
N GLN A 206 17.31 -13.97 -4.92
CA GLN A 206 18.25 -13.48 -5.93
C GLN A 206 17.68 -12.30 -6.70
N SER A 207 16.40 -12.35 -7.08
CA SER A 207 15.74 -11.28 -7.82
C SER A 207 15.66 -10.01 -6.97
N ILE A 208 15.23 -10.11 -5.71
CA ILE A 208 15.18 -8.96 -4.80
C ILE A 208 16.60 -8.39 -4.59
N PHE A 209 17.58 -9.24 -4.32
CA PHE A 209 18.97 -8.82 -4.13
C PHE A 209 19.51 -8.04 -5.33
N ARG A 210 19.31 -8.56 -6.55
CA ARG A 210 19.75 -7.90 -7.78
C ARG A 210 19.04 -6.56 -8.01
N MET A 211 17.72 -6.54 -7.88
CA MET A 211 16.91 -5.34 -8.14
C MET A 211 17.10 -4.24 -7.09
N THR A 212 17.62 -4.59 -5.91
CA THR A 212 18.00 -3.62 -4.88
C THR A 212 19.50 -3.28 -4.91
N ASN A 213 20.23 -3.67 -5.95
CA ASN A 213 21.68 -3.48 -6.08
C ASN A 213 22.46 -4.01 -4.84
N GLY A 214 22.03 -5.14 -4.27
CA GLY A 214 22.70 -5.77 -3.14
C GLY A 214 22.42 -5.13 -1.78
N MET A 215 21.37 -4.30 -1.65
CA MET A 215 21.04 -3.61 -0.40
C MET A 215 20.86 -4.57 0.80
N TYR A 216 20.44 -5.81 0.54
CA TYR A 216 20.19 -6.83 1.57
C TYR A 216 21.02 -8.10 1.29
N PRO A 217 22.33 -8.12 1.63
CA PRO A 217 23.18 -9.27 1.35
C PRO A 217 22.74 -10.54 2.08
N GLU A 218 22.04 -10.41 3.20
CA GLU A 218 21.49 -11.57 3.95
C GLU A 218 20.46 -12.37 3.12
N LEU A 219 19.83 -11.78 2.12
CA LEU A 219 18.98 -12.54 1.20
C LEU A 219 19.74 -13.72 0.55
N ILE A 220 21.05 -13.53 0.31
CA ILE A 220 21.94 -14.54 -0.28
C ILE A 220 22.70 -15.30 0.78
N THR A 221 23.24 -14.61 1.80
CA THR A 221 24.17 -15.19 2.78
C THR A 221 23.50 -15.89 3.96
N ARG A 222 22.21 -15.61 4.19
CA ARG A 222 21.44 -16.11 5.34
C ARG A 222 20.18 -16.86 4.89
N PRO A 223 20.31 -18.02 4.19
CA PRO A 223 19.15 -18.81 3.77
C PRO A 223 18.34 -19.40 4.93
N ASP A 224 18.92 -19.43 6.13
CA ASP A 224 18.28 -19.80 7.40
C ASP A 224 17.21 -18.80 7.83
N ILE A 225 17.41 -17.49 7.61
CA ILE A 225 16.41 -16.46 7.92
C ILE A 225 15.31 -16.47 6.87
N LYS A 226 14.08 -16.73 7.33
CA LYS A 226 12.88 -16.82 6.45
C LYS A 226 12.03 -15.57 6.44
N ILE A 227 12.31 -14.61 7.30
CA ILE A 227 11.55 -13.37 7.44
C ILE A 227 12.30 -12.21 6.78
N PHE A 228 11.59 -11.41 6.00
CA PHE A 228 12.11 -10.19 5.38
C PHE A 228 11.16 -9.02 5.64
N LEU A 229 11.71 -7.91 6.09
CA LEU A 229 11.03 -6.64 6.23
C LEU A 229 11.43 -5.76 5.03
N PRO A 230 10.66 -5.78 3.94
CA PRO A 230 11.00 -5.02 2.75
C PRO A 230 10.86 -3.51 2.99
N PRO A 231 11.71 -2.65 2.39
CA PRO A 231 11.67 -1.20 2.54
C PRO A 231 10.58 -0.57 1.66
N ILE A 232 9.38 -1.09 1.73
CA ILE A 232 8.21 -0.62 0.98
C ILE A 232 7.17 -0.02 1.91
N GLY A 233 6.28 0.78 1.37
CA GLY A 233 5.12 1.25 2.13
C GLY A 233 4.25 0.08 2.59
N GLY A 234 3.74 0.19 3.81
CA GLY A 234 2.78 -0.74 4.36
C GLY A 234 1.35 -0.43 3.94
N MET A 235 0.44 -0.62 4.88
CA MET A 235 -0.97 -0.31 4.69
C MET A 235 -1.57 0.28 5.95
N THR A 236 -2.74 0.90 5.80
CA THR A 236 -3.59 1.29 6.93
C THR A 236 -4.97 0.70 6.72
N ILE A 237 -5.48 0.00 7.73
CA ILE A 237 -6.86 -0.46 7.76
C ILE A 237 -7.69 0.59 8.52
N TYR A 238 -8.78 1.04 7.93
CA TYR A 238 -9.79 1.88 8.57
C TYR A 238 -11.02 1.04 8.83
N ILE A 239 -11.55 1.09 10.06
CA ILE A 239 -12.66 0.25 10.54
C ILE A 239 -13.73 1.16 11.13
N TRP A 240 -14.90 1.20 10.51
CA TRP A 240 -16.11 1.82 11.05
C TRP A 240 -17.02 0.75 11.65
N GLY A 241 -17.70 1.06 12.75
CA GLY A 241 -18.54 0.11 13.47
C GLY A 241 -17.79 -0.65 14.55
N ASP A 242 -18.35 -1.78 14.95
CA ASP A 242 -17.79 -2.67 15.96
C ASP A 242 -16.82 -3.68 15.31
N PRO A 243 -15.52 -3.61 15.61
CA PRO A 243 -14.55 -4.54 15.04
C PRO A 243 -14.78 -6.01 15.37
N ASP A 244 -15.41 -6.31 16.50
CA ASP A 244 -15.67 -7.68 16.94
C ASP A 244 -16.73 -8.38 16.06
N THR A 245 -17.50 -7.61 15.30
CA THR A 245 -18.49 -8.16 14.35
C THR A 245 -17.89 -8.56 12.99
N ILE A 246 -16.65 -8.18 12.68
CA ILE A 246 -16.05 -8.40 11.37
C ILE A 246 -15.95 -9.88 10.97
N PRO A 247 -15.62 -10.82 11.87
CA PRO A 247 -15.55 -12.25 11.55
C PRO A 247 -16.91 -12.94 11.39
N ASP A 248 -17.99 -12.30 11.82
CA ASP A 248 -19.33 -12.88 11.80
C ASP A 248 -19.94 -12.79 10.39
N GLU A 249 -20.21 -13.96 9.79
CA GLU A 249 -20.79 -14.05 8.44
C GLU A 249 -22.23 -13.55 8.36
N ASP A 250 -22.95 -13.41 9.47
CA ASP A 250 -24.33 -12.95 9.51
C ASP A 250 -24.43 -11.43 9.67
N ILE A 251 -23.33 -10.78 10.05
CA ILE A 251 -23.24 -9.33 10.18
C ILE A 251 -22.76 -8.69 8.88
N GLU A 252 -23.47 -7.64 8.44
CA GLU A 252 -23.14 -6.97 7.17
C GLU A 252 -21.73 -6.35 7.21
N LEU A 253 -20.88 -6.73 6.25
CA LEU A 253 -19.55 -6.19 6.06
C LEU A 253 -19.43 -5.50 4.69
N THR A 254 -19.09 -4.23 4.71
CA THR A 254 -18.71 -3.47 3.50
C THR A 254 -17.19 -3.31 3.45
N CYS A 255 -16.58 -3.59 2.31
CA CYS A 255 -15.13 -3.56 2.18
C CYS A 255 -14.67 -2.91 0.87
N ARG A 256 -13.63 -2.08 0.99
CA ARG A 256 -12.81 -1.61 -0.13
C ARG A 256 -11.34 -1.89 0.10
N VAL A 257 -10.67 -2.39 -0.91
CA VAL A 257 -9.20 -2.42 -0.99
C VAL A 257 -8.74 -1.34 -1.95
N HIS A 258 -8.03 -0.35 -1.43
CA HIS A 258 -7.57 0.83 -2.14
C HIS A 258 -6.04 0.83 -2.25
N ASP A 259 -5.52 1.08 -3.44
CA ASP A 259 -4.10 1.37 -3.64
C ASP A 259 -3.92 2.89 -3.71
N GLU A 260 -2.91 3.40 -3.04
CA GLU A 260 -2.61 4.83 -2.93
C GLU A 260 -2.57 5.52 -4.31
N CYS A 261 -3.19 6.68 -4.37
CA CYS A 261 -3.10 7.61 -5.48
C CYS A 261 -3.03 9.02 -4.90
N ASN A 262 -1.85 9.43 -4.43
CA ASN A 262 -1.64 10.63 -3.63
C ASN A 262 -2.25 11.90 -4.26
N GLY A 263 -1.97 12.14 -5.54
CA GLY A 263 -2.52 13.29 -6.26
C GLY A 263 -4.05 13.34 -6.28
N SER A 264 -4.71 12.19 -6.46
CA SER A 264 -6.16 12.09 -6.42
C SER A 264 -6.71 12.10 -5.00
N ASP A 265 -6.17 11.22 -4.13
CA ASP A 265 -6.73 11.00 -2.79
C ASP A 265 -6.60 12.23 -1.89
N VAL A 266 -5.50 12.97 -2.01
CA VAL A 266 -5.20 14.16 -1.17
C VAL A 266 -5.60 15.46 -1.84
N PHE A 267 -5.26 15.64 -3.13
CA PHE A 267 -5.38 16.90 -3.84
C PHE A 267 -6.52 16.95 -4.84
N GLY A 268 -7.31 15.87 -4.97
CA GLY A 268 -8.47 15.84 -5.83
C GLY A 268 -8.15 15.89 -7.33
N SER A 269 -7.01 15.30 -7.74
CA SER A 269 -6.73 15.14 -9.17
C SER A 269 -7.88 14.41 -9.84
N ASP A 270 -8.46 15.01 -10.88
CA ASP A 270 -9.68 14.57 -11.55
C ASP A 270 -9.46 13.67 -12.77
N ILE A 271 -8.19 13.40 -13.10
CA ILE A 271 -7.84 12.52 -14.24
C ILE A 271 -7.95 11.02 -13.92
N CYS A 272 -8.34 10.66 -12.71
CA CYS A 272 -8.55 9.28 -12.31
C CYS A 272 -9.76 9.11 -11.39
N THR A 273 -10.19 7.84 -11.22
CA THR A 273 -11.33 7.47 -10.39
C THR A 273 -10.99 7.12 -8.93
N CYS A 274 -9.74 7.30 -8.49
CA CYS A 274 -9.28 6.80 -7.19
C CYS A 274 -10.00 7.47 -6.02
N ARG A 275 -9.99 8.82 -5.91
CA ARG A 275 -10.68 9.55 -4.84
C ARG A 275 -12.20 9.31 -4.85
N PRO A 276 -12.93 9.38 -5.98
CA PRO A 276 -14.35 9.06 -6.01
C PRO A 276 -14.70 7.69 -5.46
N TYR A 277 -13.93 6.66 -5.83
CA TYR A 277 -14.12 5.32 -5.27
C TYR A 277 -13.77 5.23 -3.79
N LEU A 278 -12.75 5.96 -3.32
CA LEU A 278 -12.37 5.99 -1.91
C LEU A 278 -13.47 6.62 -1.06
N THR A 279 -13.94 7.80 -1.44
CA THR A 279 -14.95 8.55 -0.68
C THR A 279 -16.30 7.85 -0.72
N HIS A 280 -16.71 7.30 -1.87
CA HIS A 280 -17.92 6.46 -1.96
C HIS A 280 -17.82 5.23 -1.03
N ALA A 281 -16.67 4.57 -0.99
CA ALA A 281 -16.48 3.43 -0.09
C ALA A 281 -16.57 3.83 1.39
N ILE A 282 -16.07 4.99 1.76
CA ILE A 282 -16.18 5.51 3.13
C ILE A 282 -17.65 5.81 3.46
N GLU A 283 -18.41 6.42 2.54
CA GLU A 283 -19.85 6.65 2.73
C GLU A 283 -20.60 5.31 2.97
N GLU A 284 -20.34 4.30 2.15
CA GLU A 284 -20.98 2.98 2.28
C GLU A 284 -20.53 2.24 3.55
N ALA A 285 -19.25 2.38 3.94
CA ALA A 285 -18.73 1.84 5.20
C ALA A 285 -19.44 2.46 6.41
N ILE A 286 -19.61 3.79 6.41
CA ILE A 286 -20.37 4.50 7.45
C ILE A 286 -21.81 4.01 7.52
N LYS A 287 -22.51 3.92 6.39
CA LYS A 287 -23.90 3.44 6.33
C LYS A 287 -24.04 2.03 6.89
N THR A 288 -23.10 1.13 6.56
CA THR A 288 -23.10 -0.24 7.07
C THR A 288 -22.87 -0.27 8.57
N ALA A 289 -21.91 0.51 9.08
CA ALA A 289 -21.65 0.62 10.52
C ALA A 289 -22.85 1.18 11.29
N GLN A 290 -23.58 2.15 10.73
CA GLN A 290 -24.79 2.72 11.32
C GLN A 290 -25.95 1.72 11.40
N ARG A 291 -25.98 0.70 10.54
CA ARG A 291 -26.95 -0.40 10.59
C ARG A 291 -26.56 -1.54 11.53
N GLY A 292 -25.46 -1.39 12.27
CA GLY A 292 -24.93 -2.42 13.18
C GLY A 292 -23.93 -3.39 12.54
N GLY A 293 -23.55 -3.16 11.28
CA GLY A 293 -22.49 -3.88 10.61
C GLY A 293 -21.11 -3.24 10.79
N ALA A 294 -20.16 -3.62 9.95
CA ALA A 294 -18.82 -3.03 9.90
C ALA A 294 -18.46 -2.58 8.49
N GLY A 295 -17.66 -1.50 8.42
CA GLY A 295 -17.10 -0.99 7.19
C GLY A 295 -15.57 -1.00 7.23
N LEU A 296 -14.95 -1.47 6.15
CA LEU A 296 -13.51 -1.57 6.01
C LEU A 296 -13.00 -0.81 4.80
N VAL A 297 -11.93 -0.02 4.99
CA VAL A 297 -11.08 0.47 3.91
C VAL A 297 -9.65 0.04 4.20
N ILE A 298 -9.08 -0.80 3.34
CA ILE A 298 -7.69 -1.21 3.41
C ILE A 298 -6.91 -0.38 2.41
N TYR A 299 -6.12 0.56 2.92
CA TYR A 299 -5.38 1.54 2.13
C TYR A 299 -3.90 1.14 2.03
N TYR A 300 -3.48 0.68 0.85
CA TYR A 300 -2.10 0.27 0.56
C TYR A 300 -1.26 1.43 0.04
N ARG A 301 -0.03 1.55 0.53
CA ARG A 301 0.98 2.48 0.02
C ARG A 301 1.62 1.93 -1.26
N LYS A 302 0.85 1.88 -2.35
CA LYS A 302 1.24 1.29 -3.64
C LYS A 302 1.04 2.28 -4.79
N GLU A 303 1.59 3.48 -4.61
CA GLU A 303 1.48 4.59 -5.57
C GLU A 303 1.90 4.17 -6.99
N GLY A 304 1.16 4.68 -7.98
CA GLY A 304 1.48 4.46 -9.39
C GLY A 304 1.51 2.99 -9.80
N ARG A 305 0.57 2.17 -9.34
CA ARG A 305 0.54 0.70 -9.55
C ARG A 305 1.80 -0.01 -9.03
N SER A 306 2.32 0.47 -7.89
CA SER A 306 3.60 0.06 -7.28
C SER A 306 4.84 0.38 -8.12
N LEU A 307 4.73 1.24 -9.13
CA LEU A 307 5.84 1.74 -9.94
C LEU A 307 6.40 3.06 -9.40
N GLY A 308 5.69 3.69 -8.46
CA GLY A 308 6.05 4.96 -7.85
C GLY A 308 5.48 6.17 -8.60
N GLU A 309 5.45 7.32 -7.91
CA GLU A 309 4.82 8.55 -8.41
C GLU A 309 5.58 9.16 -9.60
N VAL A 310 6.91 9.10 -9.58
CA VAL A 310 7.73 9.58 -10.72
C VAL A 310 7.35 8.83 -11.99
N THR A 311 7.32 7.51 -11.96
CA THR A 311 6.92 6.69 -13.12
C THR A 311 5.50 7.01 -13.56
N LYS A 312 4.57 7.17 -12.63
CA LYS A 312 3.19 7.58 -12.90
C LYS A 312 3.11 8.90 -13.68
N TYR A 313 3.90 9.91 -13.29
CA TYR A 313 3.90 11.20 -13.97
C TYR A 313 4.55 11.13 -15.35
N LEU A 314 5.58 10.30 -15.53
CA LEU A 314 6.13 10.02 -16.86
C LEU A 314 5.07 9.37 -17.77
N VAL A 315 4.26 8.46 -17.25
CA VAL A 315 3.13 7.86 -17.96
C VAL A 315 2.08 8.91 -18.31
N TYR A 316 1.75 9.82 -17.39
CA TYR A 316 0.82 10.92 -17.67
C TYR A 316 1.33 11.83 -18.79
N ASN A 317 2.63 12.16 -18.78
CA ASN A 317 3.25 12.95 -19.83
C ASN A 317 3.17 12.23 -21.19
N THR A 318 3.42 10.92 -21.22
CA THR A 318 3.29 10.11 -22.44
C THR A 318 1.86 10.08 -22.95
N ARG A 319 0.87 9.90 -22.06
CA ARG A 319 -0.55 9.92 -22.40
C ARG A 319 -0.97 11.25 -23.03
N LYS A 320 -0.67 12.36 -22.35
CA LYS A 320 -1.10 13.72 -22.78
C LYS A 320 -0.39 14.23 -24.03
N ARG A 321 0.82 13.71 -24.37
CA ARG A 321 1.56 14.11 -25.57
C ARG A 321 1.25 13.30 -26.83
N GLN A 322 0.30 12.39 -26.75
CA GLN A 322 -0.16 11.68 -27.94
C GLN A 322 -0.83 12.64 -28.92
N GLU A 323 -0.78 12.32 -30.21
CA GLU A 323 -1.53 13.04 -31.21
C GLU A 323 -3.06 12.94 -30.89
N GLY A 324 -3.69 14.08 -30.75
CA GLY A 324 -5.12 14.18 -30.38
C GLY A 324 -5.40 14.00 -28.88
N GLY A 325 -4.36 14.08 -28.02
CA GLY A 325 -4.49 14.09 -26.54
C GLY A 325 -4.51 12.72 -25.89
N ASP A 326 -4.87 12.68 -24.61
CA ASP A 326 -4.94 11.46 -23.81
C ASP A 326 -6.01 10.51 -24.35
N SER A 327 -5.61 9.34 -24.82
CA SER A 327 -6.50 8.36 -25.46
C SER A 327 -6.78 7.17 -24.57
N ALA A 328 -8.05 6.79 -24.44
CA ALA A 328 -8.45 5.58 -23.72
C ALA A 328 -7.89 4.31 -24.38
N GLU A 329 -7.78 4.28 -25.70
CA GLU A 329 -7.20 3.16 -26.46
C GLU A 329 -5.76 2.86 -26.05
N ASN A 330 -4.95 3.89 -25.78
CA ASN A 330 -3.53 3.75 -25.45
C ASN A 330 -3.24 3.80 -23.95
N TYR A 331 -4.27 3.83 -23.11
CA TYR A 331 -4.13 3.99 -21.66
C TYR A 331 -3.13 3.01 -21.01
N PHE A 332 -3.25 1.72 -21.31
CA PHE A 332 -2.35 0.69 -20.77
C PHE A 332 -1.01 0.64 -21.51
N ASN A 333 -1.01 0.86 -22.82
CA ASN A 333 0.20 0.85 -23.64
C ASN A 333 1.21 1.91 -23.18
N CYS A 334 0.75 3.11 -22.80
CA CYS A 334 1.62 4.15 -22.27
C CYS A 334 2.33 3.73 -20.98
N THR A 335 1.68 2.97 -20.10
CA THR A 335 2.32 2.44 -18.89
C THR A 335 3.38 1.41 -19.24
N GLU A 336 3.05 0.49 -20.15
CA GLU A 336 3.97 -0.58 -20.57
C GLU A 336 5.19 -0.01 -21.31
N GLN A 337 4.99 1.00 -22.15
CA GLN A 337 6.07 1.70 -22.84
C GLN A 337 7.07 2.35 -21.88
N VAL A 338 6.58 2.95 -20.80
CA VAL A 338 7.45 3.65 -19.83
C VAL A 338 8.10 2.69 -18.84
N ALA A 339 7.35 1.66 -18.36
CA ALA A 339 7.74 0.82 -17.24
C ALA A 339 8.09 -0.63 -17.63
N GLY A 340 7.85 -1.04 -18.87
CA GLY A 340 8.03 -2.44 -19.32
C GLY A 340 6.97 -3.41 -18.77
N VAL A 341 5.99 -2.91 -18.01
CA VAL A 341 4.93 -3.69 -17.39
C VAL A 341 3.71 -2.79 -17.13
N GLN A 342 2.53 -3.35 -17.13
CA GLN A 342 1.30 -2.58 -16.89
C GLN A 342 1.01 -2.35 -15.41
N ASP A 343 1.41 -3.27 -14.52
CA ASP A 343 1.05 -3.27 -13.11
C ASP A 343 1.97 -4.17 -12.29
N THR A 344 2.48 -3.70 -11.16
CA THR A 344 3.32 -4.47 -10.23
C THR A 344 2.72 -4.58 -8.83
N ARG A 345 1.42 -4.33 -8.66
CA ARG A 345 0.77 -4.34 -7.34
C ARG A 345 0.65 -5.72 -6.70
N PHE A 346 0.82 -6.80 -7.44
CA PHE A 346 0.80 -8.19 -6.96
C PHE A 346 -0.36 -8.48 -6.01
N GLN A 347 -1.53 -8.72 -6.58
CA GLN A 347 -2.76 -8.95 -5.81
C GLN A 347 -2.72 -10.20 -4.93
N ALA A 348 -1.75 -11.10 -5.13
CA ALA A 348 -1.57 -12.31 -4.33
C ALA A 348 -1.30 -12.06 -2.83
N LEU A 349 -0.83 -10.87 -2.45
CA LEU A 349 -0.59 -10.50 -1.04
C LEU A 349 -1.73 -9.68 -0.45
N MET A 350 -2.65 -9.21 -1.26
CA MET A 350 -3.68 -8.27 -0.87
C MET A 350 -4.73 -8.86 0.10
N PRO A 351 -5.06 -10.16 0.11
CA PRO A 351 -6.02 -10.72 1.05
C PRO A 351 -5.52 -10.84 2.50
N ASP A 352 -4.21 -10.79 2.75
CA ASP A 352 -3.65 -11.04 4.08
C ASP A 352 -4.25 -10.17 5.20
N PRO A 353 -4.45 -8.84 5.04
CA PRO A 353 -5.10 -8.04 6.08
C PRO A 353 -6.58 -8.39 6.30
N LEU A 354 -7.28 -8.94 5.30
CA LEU A 354 -8.63 -9.46 5.50
C LEU A 354 -8.58 -10.72 6.38
N HIS A 355 -7.64 -11.61 6.13
CA HIS A 355 -7.42 -12.78 6.99
C HIS A 355 -6.94 -12.39 8.38
N PHE A 356 -6.14 -11.32 8.51
CA PHE A 356 -5.74 -10.76 9.80
C PHE A 356 -6.94 -10.33 10.65
N LEU A 357 -7.97 -9.77 10.02
CA LEU A 357 -9.22 -9.38 10.66
C LEU A 357 -10.23 -10.53 10.83
N GLY A 358 -9.88 -11.76 10.44
CA GLY A 358 -10.77 -12.90 10.51
C GLY A 358 -11.90 -12.90 9.47
N VAL A 359 -11.82 -12.10 8.43
CA VAL A 359 -12.86 -12.00 7.39
C VAL A 359 -12.99 -13.31 6.63
N THR A 360 -14.21 -13.86 6.60
CA THR A 360 -14.59 -15.02 5.81
C THR A 360 -15.61 -14.68 4.73
N LYS A 361 -16.35 -13.56 4.90
CA LYS A 361 -17.40 -13.11 3.98
C LYS A 361 -17.43 -11.59 3.91
N ILE A 362 -17.54 -11.06 2.70
CA ILE A 362 -17.74 -9.64 2.40
C ILE A 362 -19.12 -9.51 1.74
N HIS A 363 -20.02 -8.73 2.36
CA HIS A 363 -21.36 -8.53 1.82
C HIS A 363 -21.34 -7.53 0.65
N ASN A 364 -20.65 -6.42 0.84
CA ASN A 364 -20.56 -5.35 -0.15
C ASN A 364 -19.08 -5.07 -0.47
N PHE A 365 -18.64 -5.43 -1.66
CA PHE A 365 -17.27 -5.20 -2.11
C PHE A 365 -17.22 -4.04 -3.12
N ILE A 366 -16.61 -2.92 -2.74
CA ILE A 366 -16.55 -1.71 -3.57
C ILE A 366 -15.26 -1.75 -4.38
N SER A 367 -15.32 -2.30 -5.58
CA SER A 367 -14.17 -2.40 -6.50
C SER A 367 -14.63 -2.73 -7.91
N MET A 368 -14.01 -2.05 -8.90
CA MET A 368 -14.15 -2.40 -10.32
C MET A 368 -13.16 -3.48 -10.78
N SER A 369 -12.16 -3.83 -9.97
CA SER A 369 -11.05 -4.71 -10.37
C SER A 369 -11.39 -6.18 -10.18
N ASP A 370 -11.41 -6.95 -11.28
CA ASP A 370 -11.57 -8.40 -11.24
C ASP A 370 -10.33 -9.09 -10.66
N MET A 371 -9.13 -8.52 -10.87
CA MET A 371 -7.92 -9.04 -10.24
C MET A 371 -8.02 -9.01 -8.71
N LYS A 372 -8.54 -7.94 -8.11
CA LYS A 372 -8.75 -7.86 -6.66
C LYS A 372 -9.85 -8.80 -6.20
N TYR A 373 -10.97 -8.84 -6.92
CA TYR A 373 -12.06 -9.76 -6.63
C TYR A 373 -11.58 -11.22 -6.62
N ASN A 374 -10.92 -11.65 -7.69
CA ASN A 374 -10.42 -13.01 -7.82
C ASN A 374 -9.36 -13.33 -6.76
N ALA A 375 -8.45 -12.39 -6.44
CA ALA A 375 -7.46 -12.60 -5.40
C ALA A 375 -8.09 -12.86 -4.03
N ILE A 376 -9.17 -12.18 -3.68
CA ILE A 376 -9.91 -12.38 -2.43
C ILE A 376 -10.62 -13.74 -2.44
N VAL A 377 -11.42 -14.00 -3.48
CA VAL A 377 -12.24 -15.22 -3.58
C VAL A 377 -11.37 -16.49 -3.63
N ASN A 378 -10.23 -16.44 -4.31
CA ASN A 378 -9.30 -17.57 -4.40
C ASN A 378 -8.65 -17.95 -3.06
N THR A 379 -8.72 -17.09 -2.04
CA THR A 379 -8.26 -17.43 -0.68
C THR A 379 -9.37 -17.98 0.22
N GLY A 380 -10.58 -18.15 -0.31
CA GLY A 380 -11.73 -18.71 0.38
C GLY A 380 -12.65 -17.68 1.03
N ILE A 381 -12.41 -16.37 0.86
CA ILE A 381 -13.32 -15.31 1.33
C ILE A 381 -14.46 -15.18 0.32
N LYS A 382 -15.69 -15.27 0.81
CA LYS A 382 -16.89 -15.11 -0.02
C LYS A 382 -17.19 -13.62 -0.26
N ILE A 383 -17.54 -13.26 -1.49
CA ILE A 383 -18.05 -11.91 -1.83
C ILE A 383 -19.49 -12.07 -2.32
N VAL A 384 -20.44 -11.46 -1.61
CA VAL A 384 -21.88 -11.56 -1.94
C VAL A 384 -22.21 -10.69 -3.13
N LYS A 385 -21.83 -9.42 -3.10
CA LYS A 385 -22.03 -8.51 -4.24
C LYS A 385 -20.89 -7.51 -4.38
N ARG A 386 -20.70 -7.05 -5.61
CA ARG A 386 -19.88 -5.87 -5.92
C ARG A 386 -20.80 -4.65 -5.95
N VAL A 387 -20.33 -3.55 -5.37
CA VAL A 387 -21.05 -2.27 -5.33
C VAL A 387 -20.43 -1.35 -6.37
N GLU A 388 -21.29 -0.86 -7.24
CA GLU A 388 -20.94 0.07 -8.31
C GLU A 388 -20.78 1.49 -7.75
N ILE A 389 -19.94 2.30 -8.39
CA ILE A 389 -19.89 3.73 -8.09
C ILE A 389 -21.03 4.45 -8.85
N PRO A 390 -21.80 5.32 -8.21
CA PRO A 390 -22.74 6.19 -8.89
C PRO A 390 -22.05 7.06 -9.96
N LYS A 391 -22.63 7.13 -11.14
CA LYS A 391 -22.02 7.83 -12.29
C LYS A 391 -21.76 9.32 -11.99
N GLU A 392 -22.65 9.94 -11.23
CA GLU A 392 -22.58 11.34 -10.80
C GLU A 392 -21.40 11.64 -9.86
N LEU A 393 -20.76 10.61 -9.28
CA LEU A 393 -19.57 10.76 -8.44
C LEU A 393 -18.27 10.65 -9.23
N VAL A 394 -18.33 10.31 -10.52
CA VAL A 394 -17.15 10.17 -11.38
C VAL A 394 -16.91 11.46 -12.14
N PRO A 395 -15.78 12.16 -11.94
CA PRO A 395 -15.45 13.36 -12.67
C PRO A 395 -15.38 13.14 -14.18
N GLU A 396 -15.67 14.17 -14.95
CA GLU A 396 -15.64 14.11 -16.42
C GLU A 396 -14.26 13.71 -16.96
N ASP A 397 -13.20 14.28 -16.40
CA ASP A 397 -11.82 13.99 -16.80
C ASP A 397 -11.35 12.55 -16.47
N ALA A 398 -12.08 11.84 -15.62
CA ALA A 398 -11.80 10.44 -15.33
C ALA A 398 -12.40 9.46 -16.36
N GLN A 399 -13.12 9.96 -17.38
CA GLN A 399 -13.77 9.10 -18.39
C GLN A 399 -12.79 8.30 -19.22
N VAL A 400 -11.62 8.85 -19.56
CA VAL A 400 -10.55 8.14 -20.28
C VAL A 400 -10.13 6.88 -19.52
N GLU A 401 -9.90 7.02 -18.22
CA GLU A 401 -9.50 5.90 -17.38
C GLU A 401 -10.58 4.84 -17.24
N ILE A 402 -11.84 5.26 -16.98
CA ILE A 402 -12.93 4.29 -16.74
C ILE A 402 -13.29 3.56 -18.03
N THR A 403 -13.31 4.26 -19.17
CA THR A 403 -13.56 3.68 -20.50
C THR A 403 -12.48 2.64 -20.83
N ALA A 404 -11.21 2.99 -20.71
CA ALA A 404 -10.11 2.07 -20.94
C ALA A 404 -10.19 0.83 -20.04
N LYS A 405 -10.47 1.02 -18.76
CA LYS A 405 -10.58 -0.08 -17.79
C LYS A 405 -11.73 -1.01 -18.11
N VAL A 406 -12.91 -0.48 -18.40
CA VAL A 406 -14.10 -1.29 -18.70
C VAL A 406 -13.89 -2.09 -19.98
N PHE A 407 -13.37 -1.48 -21.04
CA PHE A 407 -13.03 -2.19 -22.28
C PHE A 407 -12.08 -3.38 -22.04
N HIS A 408 -11.15 -3.23 -21.10
CA HIS A 408 -10.21 -4.31 -20.71
C HIS A 408 -10.76 -5.22 -19.59
N GLY A 409 -12.07 -5.29 -19.41
CA GLY A 409 -12.74 -6.25 -18.54
C GLY A 409 -12.89 -5.84 -17.08
N TYR A 410 -12.68 -4.57 -16.73
CA TYR A 410 -13.01 -4.08 -15.39
C TYR A 410 -14.52 -3.89 -15.25
N ASN A 411 -15.07 -4.27 -14.11
CA ASN A 411 -16.49 -4.14 -13.83
C ASN A 411 -16.80 -2.80 -13.14
N ALA A 412 -17.20 -1.82 -13.89
CA ALA A 412 -17.63 -0.52 -13.38
C ALA A 412 -19.15 -0.39 -13.20
N GLY A 413 -19.90 -1.47 -13.43
CA GLY A 413 -21.34 -1.52 -13.26
C GLY A 413 -22.13 -1.32 -14.55
N LYS A 414 -23.46 -1.37 -14.42
CA LYS A 414 -24.39 -1.34 -15.56
C LYS A 414 -24.30 -0.04 -16.37
N ALA A 415 -23.99 1.08 -15.71
CA ALA A 415 -23.88 2.39 -16.35
C ALA A 415 -22.72 2.50 -17.37
N TYR A 416 -21.80 1.56 -17.34
CA TYR A 416 -20.61 1.51 -18.20
C TYR A 416 -20.53 0.23 -19.03
N GLN A 417 -21.63 -0.52 -19.16
CA GLN A 417 -21.68 -1.71 -20.02
C GLN A 417 -21.80 -1.32 -21.49
N GLY A 418 -21.19 -2.14 -22.36
CA GLY A 418 -21.32 -1.99 -23.81
C GLY A 418 -20.33 -1.03 -24.46
N ILE A 419 -19.25 -0.66 -23.77
CA ILE A 419 -18.14 0.11 -24.36
C ILE A 419 -17.49 -0.76 -25.43
N ASP A 420 -17.60 -0.33 -26.68
CA ASP A 420 -17.01 -0.98 -27.86
C ASP A 420 -15.71 -0.29 -28.32
N GLU A 421 -15.09 -0.83 -29.37
CA GLU A 421 -13.88 -0.25 -29.95
C GLU A 421 -14.07 1.18 -30.49
N GLU A 422 -15.28 1.52 -30.95
CA GLU A 422 -15.56 2.84 -31.48
C GLU A 422 -15.64 3.87 -30.36
N GLU A 423 -16.30 3.55 -29.25
CA GLU A 423 -16.32 4.39 -28.05
C GLU A 423 -14.94 4.52 -27.43
N LEU A 424 -14.16 3.42 -27.37
CA LEU A 424 -12.77 3.44 -26.89
C LEU A 424 -11.91 4.43 -27.69
N LYS A 425 -11.99 4.41 -29.01
CA LYS A 425 -11.23 5.29 -29.89
C LYS A 425 -11.68 6.75 -29.82
N LYS A 426 -12.96 6.99 -29.58
CA LYS A 426 -13.54 8.35 -29.46
C LYS A 426 -13.24 8.98 -28.12
N CYS A 427 -13.05 8.18 -27.05
CA CYS A 427 -12.82 8.68 -25.71
C CYS A 427 -11.41 9.25 -25.58
N LYS A 428 -11.32 10.57 -25.61
CA LYS A 428 -10.08 11.34 -25.48
C LYS A 428 -10.23 12.36 -24.36
N GLY A 429 -9.17 12.53 -23.59
CA GLY A 429 -9.03 13.53 -22.55
C GLY A 429 -8.09 14.66 -22.96
N ARG A 430 -7.63 15.39 -21.97
CA ARG A 430 -6.76 16.57 -22.13
C ARG A 430 -5.48 16.26 -22.91
N ASP A 431 -5.07 17.16 -23.76
CA ASP A 431 -3.74 17.16 -24.34
C ASP A 431 -2.78 18.06 -23.54
N TYR A 432 -1.50 17.96 -23.86
CA TYR A 432 -0.45 18.76 -23.22
C TYR A 432 -0.09 19.96 -24.09
N LYS A 433 -1.07 20.78 -24.50
CA LYS A 433 -0.80 22.00 -25.22
C LYS A 433 -0.32 23.08 -24.27
N TYR A 434 0.80 23.63 -24.58
CA TYR A 434 1.58 24.48 -23.69
C TYR A 434 1.14 25.94 -23.64
N GLU A 435 0.22 26.35 -24.49
CA GLU A 435 -0.23 27.72 -24.56
C GLU A 435 -1.45 27.92 -23.65
N GLY A 436 -1.19 28.18 -22.38
CA GLY A 436 -2.19 28.68 -21.46
C GLY A 436 -2.87 27.68 -20.54
N GLY A 437 -2.31 26.48 -20.33
CA GLY A 437 -2.84 25.51 -19.36
C GLY A 437 -3.85 24.53 -19.92
N ASP A 438 -3.95 23.41 -19.27
CA ASP A 438 -4.77 22.27 -19.63
C ASP A 438 -6.22 22.61 -19.87
N GLY A 439 -6.61 22.91 -21.11
CA GLY A 439 -8.00 22.90 -21.55
C GLY A 439 -8.98 23.82 -20.82
N ILE A 440 -8.53 24.88 -20.14
CA ILE A 440 -9.40 25.99 -19.80
C ILE A 440 -9.73 26.68 -21.11
N SER A 441 -10.91 26.43 -21.63
CA SER A 441 -11.39 27.10 -22.82
C SER A 441 -11.39 28.61 -22.56
N ASP A 442 -10.93 29.41 -23.55
CA ASP A 442 -10.95 30.88 -23.57
C ASP A 442 -12.39 31.51 -23.44
N LYS A 443 -13.29 30.77 -22.80
CA LYS A 443 -14.67 31.26 -22.59
C LYS A 443 -14.88 31.98 -21.28
N ASP A 444 -13.89 31.98 -20.35
CA ASP A 444 -13.94 32.73 -19.09
C ASP A 444 -12.92 33.89 -19.03
N GLU A 445 -12.63 34.55 -20.16
CA GLU A 445 -12.09 35.91 -20.13
C GLU A 445 -13.17 36.93 -19.71
N GLY A 446 -13.72 36.69 -18.52
CA GLY A 446 -14.58 37.62 -17.81
C GLY A 446 -13.76 38.39 -16.78
N SER A 447 -13.16 39.52 -17.24
CA SER A 447 -12.79 40.67 -16.41
C SER A 447 -11.93 40.46 -15.17
N VAL A 448 -10.63 40.36 -15.38
CA VAL A 448 -9.66 40.82 -14.36
C VAL A 448 -9.65 42.35 -14.40
N PRO A 449 -9.96 43.08 -13.30
CA PRO A 449 -9.84 44.53 -13.30
C PRO A 449 -8.36 44.91 -13.49
N LYS A 450 -8.05 45.70 -14.53
CA LYS A 450 -6.76 46.35 -14.67
C LYS A 450 -6.52 47.20 -13.40
N GLN A 451 -5.55 46.80 -12.59
CA GLN A 451 -4.99 47.70 -11.59
C GLN A 451 -4.35 48.88 -12.33
N SER A 452 -4.90 50.06 -12.12
CA SER A 452 -4.32 51.30 -12.57
C SER A 452 -3.00 51.57 -11.84
N ASP A 453 -1.95 51.79 -12.60
CA ASP A 453 -0.71 52.38 -12.15
C ASP A 453 -1.00 53.71 -11.43
N SER A 454 -0.69 53.80 -10.16
CA SER A 454 -0.41 55.10 -9.53
C SER A 454 0.43 54.94 -8.27
N ASN A 455 1.59 55.58 -8.38
CA ASN A 455 2.40 56.20 -7.33
C ASN A 455 3.50 55.41 -6.65
N VAL A 456 4.65 55.59 -7.25
CA VAL A 456 5.96 55.79 -6.60
C VAL A 456 5.82 56.82 -5.45
N VAL A 457 6.21 56.46 -4.26
CA VAL A 457 6.70 57.40 -3.24
C VAL A 457 8.02 56.84 -2.73
N GLU A 458 9.03 57.65 -2.97
CA GLU A 458 10.39 57.56 -2.45
C GLU A 458 10.45 57.80 -0.94
N GLU A 459 11.45 57.13 -0.35
CA GLU A 459 12.38 57.57 0.71
C GLU A 459 11.88 58.02 2.11
N HIS A 460 12.46 57.49 3.10
CA HIS A 460 13.49 57.98 4.04
C HIS A 460 13.41 57.29 5.41
N ALA A 461 14.65 56.97 5.85
CA ALA A 461 15.19 56.70 7.17
C ALA A 461 15.14 55.28 7.69
#